data_bac129c87c5c546d9082ad68dd1e8e9f
#
_entry.id   bac129c87c5c546d9082ad68dd1e8e9f
#
_cell.length_a   1.000
_cell.length_b   1.000
_cell.length_c   1.000
_cell.angle_alpha   90.00
_cell.angle_beta   90.00
_cell.angle_gamma   90.00
#
_symmetry.space_group_name_H-M   'P 1'
#
loop_
_entity.id
_entity.type
_entity.pdbx_description
1 polymer ?
#
loop_
_entity_poly.entity_id
_entity_poly.type
_entity_poly.pdbx_seq_one_letter_code
_entity_poly.pdbx_strand_id
1 'polypeptide(L)' 'MSGKTDVVKGRFKEAAGALTGNDKLRAEGKTDQAVGKVKQIAEKAVDKVEQAVKKVRE' A
#
# COMPACT_ATOMS: atom_id res chain seq x y z
N MET A 1 5.45 1.01 -9.28
CA MET A 1 4.33 1.41 -8.44
C MET A 1 4.47 0.86 -7.06
N SER A 2 4.77 1.72 -6.19
CA SER A 2 5.16 1.38 -4.83
C SER A 2 4.05 0.75 -4.01
N GLY A 3 2.79 1.22 -4.13
CA GLY A 3 1.70 0.73 -3.31
C GLY A 3 1.42 -0.76 -3.47
N LYS A 4 1.27 -1.21 -4.70
CA LYS A 4 1.02 -2.62 -5.01
C LYS A 4 2.21 -3.50 -4.63
N THR A 5 3.42 -3.04 -4.91
CA THR A 5 4.65 -3.74 -4.55
C THR A 5 4.78 -3.88 -3.04
N ASP A 6 4.48 -2.82 -2.29
CA ASP A 6 4.52 -2.84 -0.83
C ASP A 6 3.52 -3.85 -0.26
N VAL A 7 2.32 -3.93 -0.82
CA VAL A 7 1.31 -4.90 -0.38
C VAL A 7 1.80 -6.32 -0.61
N VAL A 8 2.34 -6.62 -1.79
CA VAL A 8 2.87 -7.95 -2.12
C VAL A 8 4.03 -8.33 -1.21
N LYS A 9 4.99 -7.42 -1.02
CA LYS A 9 6.11 -7.64 -0.10
C LYS A 9 5.61 -7.90 1.33
N GLY A 10 4.63 -7.11 1.76
CA GLY A 10 4.06 -7.26 3.08
C GLY A 10 3.42 -8.63 3.28
N ARG A 11 2.71 -9.12 2.28
CA ARG A 11 2.09 -10.44 2.33
C ARG A 11 3.13 -11.56 2.41
N PHE A 12 4.22 -11.45 1.64
CA PHE A 12 5.32 -12.39 1.73
C PHE A 12 5.96 -12.39 3.11
N LYS A 13 6.23 -11.24 3.66
CA LYS A 13 6.82 -11.11 5.00
C LYS A 13 5.89 -11.68 6.07
N GLU A 14 4.61 -11.38 5.98
CA GLU A 14 3.62 -11.88 6.93
C GLU A 14 3.55 -13.40 6.87
N ALA A 15 3.48 -13.97 5.67
CA ALA A 15 3.42 -15.41 5.47
C ALA A 15 4.69 -16.10 5.97
N ALA A 16 5.86 -15.56 5.63
CA ALA A 16 7.14 -16.09 6.10
C ALA A 16 7.25 -16.00 7.62
N GLY A 17 6.81 -14.90 8.21
CA GLY A 17 6.79 -14.73 9.66
C GLY A 17 5.89 -15.72 10.34
N ALA A 18 4.71 -15.97 9.78
CA ALA A 18 3.77 -16.94 10.33
C ALA A 18 4.33 -18.37 10.27
N LEU A 19 4.96 -18.73 9.14
CA LEU A 19 5.53 -20.07 8.95
C LEU A 19 6.72 -20.36 9.87
N THR A 20 7.52 -19.35 10.16
CA THR A 20 8.74 -19.48 10.97
C THR A 20 8.55 -19.09 12.43
N GLY A 21 7.36 -18.63 12.79
CA GLY A 21 7.09 -18.12 14.14
C GLY A 21 7.78 -16.80 14.45
N ASN A 22 8.16 -16.04 13.43
CA ASN A 22 8.83 -14.77 13.60
C ASN A 22 7.82 -13.62 13.65
N ASP A 23 7.42 -13.21 14.85
CA ASP A 23 6.41 -12.18 15.07
C ASP A 23 6.82 -10.81 14.52
N LYS A 24 8.12 -10.50 14.60
CA LYS A 24 8.65 -9.24 14.10
C LYS A 24 8.49 -9.13 12.58
N LEU A 25 8.83 -10.17 11.86
CA LEU A 25 8.69 -10.22 10.41
C LEU A 25 7.23 -10.15 10.00
N ARG A 26 6.37 -10.82 10.74
CA ARG A 26 4.94 -10.79 10.52
C ARG A 26 4.37 -9.39 10.71
N ALA A 27 4.81 -8.68 11.74
CA ALA A 27 4.41 -7.31 12.00
C ALA A 27 4.91 -6.36 10.91
N GLU A 28 6.14 -6.54 10.43
CA GLU A 28 6.67 -5.77 9.31
C GLU A 28 5.84 -5.97 8.06
N GLY A 29 5.42 -7.20 7.79
CA GLY A 29 4.57 -7.51 6.65
C GLY A 29 3.24 -6.76 6.72
N LYS A 30 2.62 -6.70 7.88
CA LYS A 30 1.38 -5.96 8.10
C LYS A 30 1.58 -4.46 7.90
N THR A 31 2.69 -3.93 8.40
CA THR A 31 3.03 -2.52 8.23
C THR A 31 3.22 -2.17 6.75
N ASP A 32 3.94 -3.00 6.01
CA ASP A 32 4.14 -2.80 4.58
C ASP A 32 2.81 -2.79 3.81
N GLN A 33 1.89 -3.68 4.18
CA GLN A 33 0.56 -3.72 3.57
C GLN A 33 -0.23 -2.45 3.87
N ALA A 34 -0.17 -1.96 5.09
CA ALA A 34 -0.84 -0.73 5.48
C ALA A 34 -0.28 0.47 4.72
N VAL A 35 1.05 0.58 4.63
CA VAL A 35 1.72 1.64 3.87
C VAL A 35 1.33 1.58 2.39
N GLY A 36 1.32 0.39 1.81
CA GLY A 36 0.93 0.21 0.41
C GLY A 36 -0.50 0.66 0.15
N LYS A 37 -1.42 0.32 1.04
CA LYS A 37 -2.82 0.74 0.93
C LYS A 37 -2.98 2.25 1.03
N VAL A 38 -2.25 2.88 1.95
CA VAL A 38 -2.27 4.34 2.10
C VAL A 38 -1.76 5.01 0.81
N LYS A 39 -0.69 4.50 0.23
CA LYS A 39 -0.16 5.01 -1.04
C LYS A 39 -1.18 4.90 -2.17
N GLN A 40 -1.88 3.77 -2.27
CA GLN A 40 -2.90 3.59 -3.29
C GLN A 40 -4.07 4.56 -3.13
N ILE A 41 -4.51 4.78 -1.90
CA ILE A 41 -5.57 5.73 -1.61
C ILE A 41 -5.13 7.17 -1.96
N ALA A 42 -3.92 7.53 -1.60
CA ALA A 42 -3.37 8.85 -1.91
C ALA A 42 -3.28 9.08 -3.42
N GLU A 43 -2.83 8.09 -4.18
CA GLU A 43 -2.77 8.17 -5.64
C GLU A 43 -4.15 8.41 -6.25
N LYS A 44 -5.15 7.68 -5.78
CA LYS A 44 -6.52 7.85 -6.26
C LYS A 44 -7.09 9.22 -5.92
N ALA A 45 -6.79 9.73 -4.73
CA ALA A 45 -7.24 11.06 -4.32
C ALA A 45 -6.63 12.15 -5.21
N VAL A 46 -5.34 12.05 -5.52
CA VAL A 46 -4.65 12.99 -6.41
C VAL A 46 -5.27 12.96 -7.80
N ASP A 47 -5.52 11.78 -8.34
CA ASP A 47 -6.14 11.63 -9.66
C ASP A 47 -7.52 12.29 -9.72
N LYS A 48 -8.33 12.11 -8.69
CA LYS A 48 -9.65 12.72 -8.62
C LYS A 48 -9.58 14.24 -8.57
N VAL A 49 -8.64 14.79 -7.81
CA VAL A 49 -8.44 16.24 -7.72
C VAL A 49 -8.02 16.79 -9.08
N GLU A 50 -7.11 16.13 -9.76
CA GLU A 50 -6.68 16.56 -11.10
C GLU A 50 -7.85 16.57 -12.08
N GLN A 51 -8.69 15.55 -12.08
CA GLN A 51 -9.85 15.48 -12.95
C GLN A 51 -10.84 16.61 -12.66
N ALA A 52 -11.06 16.90 -11.39
CA ALA A 52 -11.95 17.99 -10.99
C ALA A 52 -11.43 19.35 -11.45
N VAL A 53 -10.12 19.59 -11.29
CA VAL A 53 -9.47 20.84 -11.73
C VAL A 53 -9.59 20.98 -13.24
N LYS A 54 -9.33 19.93 -14.01
CA LYS A 54 -9.46 19.96 -15.46
C LYS A 54 -10.87 20.29 -15.92
N LYS A 55 -11.87 19.73 -15.26
CA LYS A 55 -13.26 20.01 -15.58
C LYS A 55 -13.63 21.48 -15.35
N VAL A 56 -13.15 22.05 -14.26
CA VAL A 56 -13.44 23.44 -13.92
C VAL A 56 -12.76 24.40 -14.92
N ARG A 57 -11.59 24.05 -15.42
CA ARG A 57 -10.84 24.89 -16.37
C ARG A 57 -11.40 24.86 -17.78
N GLU A 58 -12.04 23.81 -18.17
CA GLU A 58 -12.69 23.69 -19.46
C GLU A 58 -14.05 24.39 -19.48
#